data_049fa3d5b4c01e41abc7ff971b361a89
#
_entry.id   049fa3d5b4c01e41abc7ff971b361a89
#
_cell.length_a   1.000
_cell.length_b   1.000
_cell.length_c   1.000
_cell.angle_alpha   90.00
_cell.angle_beta   90.00
_cell.angle_gamma   90.00
#
_symmetry.space_group_name_H-M   'P 1'
#
loop_
_entity.id
_entity.type
_entity.pdbx_description
1 polymer ?
#
loop_
_entity_poly.entity_id
_entity_poly.type
_entity_poly.pdbx_seq_one_letter_code
_entity_poly.pdbx_strand_id
1 'polypeptide(L)'
;RDFRLSGAELPEAERARVKVVGERLSMLSQKFSENLLDATNAWELVVTDETRLAGIPEDARALFAANAKSAGKEGWRITLHFPSYLPVMQYADDRSLRETLYRAFSTRASEFDGGKYDNTPLISEILRLRREEAALLGFADYAESSLATKMADTPAEVIAFLRDLASRAKPFAEKDMAALRAFAADELDIADMQPWDQAYASEKLRQARYSYSDQEVKQYFTEPTVFSGLFKLAETLYGIRIRPATASVWHSDVKYFEVCRDDEVIASFYADLYAREGKRSGAWMDADRTRCVMDGVLQTPVAYLVCNFAQGVNSRPATLTHNALPRIRPLPPPSPHGSDRGRRLGHQRR
;
A
#
# COMPACT_ATOMS: atom_id res chain seq x y z
N ARG A 1 9.88 28.91 -6.40
CA ARG A 1 9.03 28.56 -5.25
C ARG A 1 9.72 27.53 -4.37
N ASP A 2 10.16 26.40 -4.92
CA ASP A 2 10.78 25.30 -4.15
C ASP A 2 12.06 25.72 -3.42
N PHE A 3 12.90 26.58 -4.06
CA PHE A 3 14.07 27.15 -3.39
C PHE A 3 13.71 27.97 -2.15
N ARG A 4 12.63 28.75 -2.19
CA ARG A 4 12.15 29.50 -1.02
C ARG A 4 11.68 28.55 0.09
N LEU A 5 10.88 27.55 -0.28
CA LEU A 5 10.35 26.54 0.65
C LEU A 5 11.47 25.62 1.23
N SER A 6 12.64 25.58 0.61
CA SER A 6 13.82 24.93 1.19
C SER A 6 14.66 25.81 2.11
N GLY A 7 14.21 27.06 2.34
CA GLY A 7 14.90 28.01 3.20
C GLY A 7 16.08 28.73 2.56
N ALA A 8 16.20 28.71 1.21
CA ALA A 8 17.36 29.33 0.52
C ALA A 8 17.50 30.85 0.74
N GLU A 9 16.37 31.52 0.99
CA GLU A 9 16.34 32.99 1.24
C GLU A 9 16.48 33.36 2.72
N LEU A 10 16.54 32.35 3.62
CA LEU A 10 16.68 32.60 5.06
C LEU A 10 18.10 33.09 5.44
N PRO A 11 18.23 33.86 6.54
CA PRO A 11 19.51 34.12 7.15
C PRO A 11 20.30 32.83 7.43
N GLU A 12 21.63 32.93 7.46
CA GLU A 12 22.52 31.77 7.55
C GLU A 12 22.19 30.85 8.75
N ALA A 13 21.93 31.43 9.92
CA ALA A 13 21.60 30.68 11.13
C ALA A 13 20.28 29.93 11.00
N GLU A 14 19.23 30.57 10.46
CA GLU A 14 17.93 29.93 10.25
C GLU A 14 17.99 28.84 9.15
N ARG A 15 18.74 29.11 8.08
CA ARG A 15 18.97 28.14 7.01
C ARG A 15 19.70 26.90 7.53
N ALA A 16 20.73 27.08 8.38
CA ALA A 16 21.40 25.97 9.04
C ALA A 16 20.44 25.19 9.93
N ARG A 17 19.54 25.87 10.64
CA ARG A 17 18.54 25.21 11.49
C ARG A 17 17.52 24.41 10.68
N VAL A 18 16.97 24.96 9.58
CA VAL A 18 16.05 24.25 8.67
C VAL A 18 16.70 22.96 8.13
N LYS A 19 17.98 23.02 7.77
CA LYS A 19 18.72 21.83 7.34
C LYS A 19 18.76 20.76 8.42
N VAL A 20 19.12 21.10 9.66
CA VAL A 20 19.19 20.16 10.78
C VAL A 20 17.81 19.56 11.09
N VAL A 21 16.74 20.39 11.07
CA VAL A 21 15.36 19.94 11.27
C VAL A 21 14.94 18.97 10.17
N GLY A 22 15.23 19.29 8.89
CA GLY A 22 14.91 18.43 7.75
C GLY A 22 15.63 17.08 7.78
N GLU A 23 16.92 17.07 8.14
CA GLU A 23 17.69 15.83 8.33
C GLU A 23 17.07 14.97 9.45
N ARG A 24 16.74 15.59 10.58
CA ARG A 24 16.13 14.88 11.70
C ARG A 24 14.74 14.33 11.35
N LEU A 25 13.88 15.10 10.66
CA LEU A 25 12.59 14.66 10.17
C LEU A 25 12.71 13.47 9.22
N SER A 26 13.70 13.47 8.34
CA SER A 26 13.96 12.36 7.43
C SER A 26 14.32 11.08 8.19
N MET A 27 15.22 11.18 9.17
CA MET A 27 15.61 10.04 10.03
C MET A 27 14.42 9.49 10.83
N LEU A 28 13.60 10.37 11.42
CA LEU A 28 12.43 9.96 12.19
C LEU A 28 11.36 9.31 11.32
N SER A 29 11.13 9.84 10.11
CA SER A 29 10.16 9.27 9.16
C SER A 29 10.61 7.90 8.65
N GLN A 30 11.90 7.71 8.42
CA GLN A 30 12.48 6.41 8.09
C GLN A 30 12.29 5.44 9.23
N LYS A 31 12.68 5.82 10.46
CA LYS A 31 12.56 4.96 11.65
C LYS A 31 11.11 4.58 11.93
N PHE A 32 10.17 5.53 11.75
CA PHE A 32 8.74 5.27 11.86
C PHE A 32 8.29 4.16 10.90
N SER A 33 8.73 4.23 9.65
CA SER A 33 8.38 3.24 8.62
C SER A 33 9.03 1.88 8.88
N GLU A 34 10.28 1.88 9.32
CA GLU A 34 11.02 0.66 9.70
C GLU A 34 10.35 -0.04 10.89
N ASN A 35 10.01 0.68 11.95
CA ASN A 35 9.32 0.12 13.11
C ASN A 35 8.01 -0.57 12.72
N LEU A 36 7.20 0.04 11.83
CA LEU A 36 5.97 -0.58 11.36
C LEU A 36 6.24 -1.84 10.53
N LEU A 37 7.25 -1.81 9.66
CA LEU A 37 7.65 -2.97 8.87
C LEU A 37 8.14 -4.11 9.76
N ASP A 38 9.02 -3.79 10.72
CA ASP A 38 9.60 -4.76 11.65
C ASP A 38 8.53 -5.37 12.56
N ALA A 39 7.60 -4.56 13.09
CA ALA A 39 6.46 -5.06 13.86
C ALA A 39 5.57 -5.99 13.03
N THR A 40 5.37 -5.68 11.74
CA THR A 40 4.61 -6.53 10.82
C THR A 40 5.31 -7.85 10.55
N ASN A 41 6.63 -7.83 10.34
CA ASN A 41 7.43 -9.03 10.06
C ASN A 41 7.65 -9.91 11.30
N ALA A 42 7.74 -9.30 12.48
CA ALA A 42 8.02 -10.02 13.72
C ALA A 42 6.82 -10.83 14.24
N TRP A 43 5.59 -10.48 13.83
CA TRP A 43 4.40 -11.14 14.32
C TRP A 43 4.00 -12.33 13.44
N GLU A 44 3.68 -13.44 14.09
CA GLU A 44 3.14 -14.61 13.45
C GLU A 44 2.24 -15.40 14.40
N LEU A 45 1.31 -16.15 13.86
CA LEU A 45 0.50 -17.12 14.57
C LEU A 45 0.58 -18.46 13.82
N VAL A 46 1.00 -19.52 14.50
CA VAL A 46 0.95 -20.89 13.96
C VAL A 46 -0.28 -21.58 14.50
N VAL A 47 -1.15 -21.98 13.59
CA VAL A 47 -2.36 -22.76 13.87
C VAL A 47 -2.06 -24.22 13.53
N THR A 48 -2.30 -25.12 14.46
CA THR A 48 -2.12 -26.59 14.28
C THR A 48 -3.45 -27.32 14.23
N ASP A 49 -4.51 -26.70 14.70
CA ASP A 49 -5.87 -27.23 14.65
C ASP A 49 -6.58 -26.70 13.41
N GLU A 50 -6.82 -27.58 12.42
CA GLU A 50 -7.47 -27.23 11.16
C GLU A 50 -8.90 -26.71 11.34
N THR A 51 -9.58 -27.09 12.41
CA THR A 51 -10.98 -26.65 12.67
C THR A 51 -11.06 -25.13 12.84
N ARG A 52 -10.01 -24.49 13.34
CA ARG A 52 -9.92 -23.03 13.47
C ARG A 52 -9.83 -22.27 12.14
N LEU A 53 -9.55 -23.01 11.05
CA LEU A 53 -9.48 -22.45 9.69
C LEU A 53 -10.80 -22.59 8.93
N ALA A 54 -11.86 -23.01 9.60
CA ALA A 54 -13.20 -23.13 9.00
C ALA A 54 -13.61 -21.80 8.35
N GLY A 55 -14.23 -21.85 7.17
CA GLY A 55 -14.64 -20.70 6.36
C GLY A 55 -13.52 -20.08 5.52
N ILE A 56 -12.24 -20.25 5.88
CA ILE A 56 -11.11 -19.66 5.12
C ILE A 56 -10.94 -20.41 3.79
N PRO A 57 -10.84 -19.66 2.64
CA PRO A 57 -10.67 -20.26 1.32
C PRO A 57 -9.43 -21.15 1.19
N GLU A 58 -9.53 -22.19 0.35
CA GLU A 58 -8.46 -23.18 0.16
C GLU A 58 -7.12 -22.57 -0.25
N ASP A 59 -7.12 -21.59 -1.15
CA ASP A 59 -5.90 -20.93 -1.61
C ASP A 59 -5.21 -20.12 -0.50
N ALA A 60 -5.97 -19.50 0.40
CA ALA A 60 -5.42 -18.83 1.57
C ALA A 60 -4.85 -19.85 2.58
N ARG A 61 -5.55 -20.96 2.83
CA ARG A 61 -5.03 -22.06 3.66
C ARG A 61 -3.76 -22.67 3.06
N ALA A 62 -3.71 -22.85 1.74
CA ALA A 62 -2.52 -23.33 1.04
C ALA A 62 -1.34 -22.35 1.18
N LEU A 63 -1.60 -21.04 1.11
CA LEU A 63 -0.58 -20.00 1.38
C LEU A 63 -0.07 -20.09 2.82
N PHE A 64 -0.94 -20.26 3.81
CA PHE A 64 -0.53 -20.38 5.22
C PHE A 64 0.31 -21.63 5.47
N ALA A 65 -0.05 -22.76 4.84
CA ALA A 65 0.74 -23.99 4.91
C ALA A 65 2.12 -23.83 4.24
N ALA A 66 2.19 -23.16 3.08
CA ALA A 66 3.44 -22.86 2.42
C ALA A 66 4.33 -21.94 3.28
N ASN A 67 3.74 -20.93 3.93
CA ASN A 67 4.43 -20.05 4.86
C ASN A 67 4.98 -20.80 6.09
N ALA A 68 4.22 -21.76 6.63
CA ALA A 68 4.67 -22.62 7.74
C ALA A 68 5.85 -23.48 7.29
N LYS A 69 5.71 -24.16 6.15
CA LYS A 69 6.78 -25.02 5.60
C LYS A 69 8.07 -24.25 5.34
N SER A 70 7.99 -23.05 4.76
CA SER A 70 9.17 -22.20 4.50
C SER A 70 9.87 -21.75 5.78
N ALA A 71 9.12 -21.63 6.89
CA ALA A 71 9.64 -21.30 8.21
C ALA A 71 10.04 -22.53 9.04
N GLY A 72 9.99 -23.75 8.48
CA GLY A 72 10.29 -24.98 9.20
C GLY A 72 9.30 -25.33 10.31
N LYS A 73 8.03 -24.90 10.16
CA LYS A 73 6.95 -25.09 11.14
C LYS A 73 5.89 -26.06 10.61
N GLU A 74 5.25 -26.78 11.51
CA GLU A 74 4.07 -27.62 11.18
C GLU A 74 2.78 -26.79 11.28
N GLY A 75 1.77 -27.16 10.49
CA GLY A 75 0.47 -26.49 10.46
C GLY A 75 0.40 -25.30 9.50
N TRP A 76 -0.23 -24.22 9.92
CA TRP A 76 -0.54 -23.03 9.11
C TRP A 76 0.01 -21.78 9.79
N ARG A 77 0.97 -21.11 9.12
CA ARG A 77 1.56 -19.85 9.60
C ARG A 77 0.80 -18.67 9.02
N ILE A 78 0.12 -17.94 9.89
CA ILE A 78 -0.60 -16.71 9.58
C ILE A 78 0.27 -15.52 9.98
N THR A 79 0.36 -14.49 9.13
CA THR A 79 1.16 -13.28 9.35
C THR A 79 0.30 -12.03 9.21
N LEU A 80 0.83 -10.86 9.57
CA LEU A 80 0.14 -9.58 9.40
C LEU A 80 0.30 -8.98 8.00
N HIS A 81 0.95 -9.66 7.07
CA HIS A 81 0.93 -9.26 5.67
C HIS A 81 -0.49 -9.37 5.10
N PHE A 82 -0.87 -8.42 4.26
CA PHE A 82 -2.25 -8.29 3.80
C PHE A 82 -2.83 -9.55 3.14
N PRO A 83 -2.07 -10.31 2.30
CA PRO A 83 -2.56 -11.57 1.73
C PRO A 83 -2.84 -12.67 2.76
N SER A 84 -2.25 -12.59 3.95
CA SER A 84 -2.50 -13.50 5.06
C SER A 84 -3.59 -12.97 6.00
N TYR A 85 -3.55 -11.70 6.32
CA TYR A 85 -4.47 -11.03 7.25
C TYR A 85 -5.91 -10.97 6.72
N LEU A 86 -6.09 -10.47 5.48
CA LEU A 86 -7.43 -10.18 4.94
C LEU A 86 -8.32 -11.42 4.80
N PRO A 87 -7.84 -12.59 4.29
CA PRO A 87 -8.69 -13.78 4.22
C PRO A 87 -9.20 -14.27 5.57
N VAL A 88 -8.39 -14.14 6.64
CA VAL A 88 -8.84 -14.48 8.00
C VAL A 88 -9.96 -13.55 8.42
N MET A 89 -9.78 -12.23 8.24
CA MET A 89 -10.78 -11.24 8.65
C MET A 89 -12.11 -11.36 7.90
N GLN A 90 -12.07 -11.78 6.63
CA GLN A 90 -13.26 -11.87 5.80
C GLN A 90 -13.99 -13.22 5.90
N TYR A 91 -13.24 -14.32 6.14
CA TYR A 91 -13.77 -15.65 5.93
C TYR A 91 -13.68 -16.58 7.13
N ALA A 92 -12.77 -16.37 8.09
CA ALA A 92 -12.63 -17.27 9.22
C ALA A 92 -13.91 -17.29 10.08
N ASP A 93 -14.50 -18.46 10.29
CA ASP A 93 -15.65 -18.61 11.17
C ASP A 93 -15.23 -18.49 12.66
N ASP A 94 -13.97 -18.83 13.00
CA ASP A 94 -13.41 -18.64 14.36
C ASP A 94 -13.26 -17.15 14.70
N ARG A 95 -14.21 -16.64 15.51
CA ARG A 95 -14.25 -15.26 15.98
C ARG A 95 -13.01 -14.88 16.79
N SER A 96 -12.49 -15.81 17.60
CA SER A 96 -11.32 -15.58 18.44
C SER A 96 -10.04 -15.42 17.59
N LEU A 97 -9.96 -16.12 16.47
CA LEU A 97 -8.88 -15.96 15.50
C LEU A 97 -8.93 -14.57 14.85
N ARG A 98 -10.12 -14.09 14.44
CA ARG A 98 -10.30 -12.74 13.90
C ARG A 98 -9.90 -11.66 14.91
N GLU A 99 -10.35 -11.79 16.17
CA GLU A 99 -9.98 -10.87 17.25
C GLU A 99 -8.46 -10.79 17.45
N THR A 100 -7.81 -11.96 17.53
CA THR A 100 -6.35 -12.06 17.73
C THR A 100 -5.60 -11.32 16.63
N LEU A 101 -5.95 -11.55 15.37
CA LEU A 101 -5.32 -10.88 14.23
C LEU A 101 -5.64 -9.39 14.18
N TYR A 102 -6.89 -9.02 14.43
CA TYR A 102 -7.31 -7.62 14.44
C TYR A 102 -6.51 -6.81 15.46
N ARG A 103 -6.43 -7.31 16.70
CA ARG A 103 -5.67 -6.65 17.76
C ARG A 103 -4.21 -6.53 17.38
N ALA A 104 -3.58 -7.61 16.97
CA ALA A 104 -2.18 -7.60 16.55
C ALA A 104 -1.92 -6.63 15.39
N PHE A 105 -2.83 -6.58 14.40
CA PHE A 105 -2.69 -5.68 13.26
C PHE A 105 -2.89 -4.20 13.64
N SER A 106 -3.86 -3.91 14.50
CA SER A 106 -4.25 -2.54 14.86
C SER A 106 -3.29 -1.88 15.85
N THR A 107 -2.56 -2.67 16.64
CA THR A 107 -1.62 -2.17 17.66
C THR A 107 -0.16 -2.21 17.23
N ARG A 108 0.13 -2.56 15.97
CA ARG A 108 1.51 -2.58 15.46
C ARG A 108 2.22 -1.25 15.64
N ALA A 109 3.46 -1.31 16.06
CA ALA A 109 4.33 -0.16 16.26
C ALA A 109 3.72 0.92 17.17
N SER A 110 2.96 0.52 18.18
CA SER A 110 2.40 1.38 19.22
C SER A 110 2.86 0.92 20.60
N GLU A 111 2.49 1.69 21.62
CA GLU A 111 2.73 1.37 23.04
C GLU A 111 2.08 0.04 23.48
N PHE A 112 1.07 -0.45 22.73
CA PHE A 112 0.34 -1.68 23.05
C PHE A 112 0.99 -2.96 22.54
N ASP A 113 2.04 -2.85 21.72
CA ASP A 113 2.76 -3.99 21.13
C ASP A 113 4.00 -4.41 21.95
N GLY A 114 4.04 -4.09 23.24
CA GLY A 114 5.17 -4.35 24.12
C GLY A 114 6.34 -3.36 23.98
N GLY A 115 6.16 -2.28 23.23
CA GLY A 115 7.07 -1.14 23.17
C GLY A 115 8.34 -1.30 22.33
N LYS A 116 8.62 -2.49 21.79
CA LYS A 116 9.85 -2.74 21.02
C LYS A 116 9.94 -1.87 19.74
N TYR A 117 8.80 -1.64 19.10
CA TYR A 117 8.70 -0.88 17.84
C TYR A 117 7.86 0.38 18.01
N ASP A 118 7.67 0.88 19.24
CA ASP A 118 6.77 1.99 19.55
C ASP A 118 7.14 3.28 18.81
N ASN A 119 6.19 3.78 18.03
CA ASN A 119 6.30 5.03 17.27
C ASN A 119 5.75 6.24 18.03
N THR A 120 5.14 6.07 19.20
CA THR A 120 4.53 7.18 19.98
C THR A 120 5.53 8.31 20.26
N PRO A 121 6.77 8.02 20.73
CA PRO A 121 7.76 9.09 20.93
C PRO A 121 8.17 9.79 19.62
N LEU A 122 8.23 9.04 18.50
CA LEU A 122 8.59 9.61 17.19
C LEU A 122 7.51 10.57 16.70
N ILE A 123 6.22 10.25 16.92
CA ILE A 123 5.09 11.12 16.55
C ILE A 123 5.23 12.48 17.22
N SER A 124 5.47 12.50 18.54
CA SER A 124 5.61 13.74 19.32
C SER A 124 6.78 14.59 18.81
N GLU A 125 7.94 13.98 18.54
CA GLU A 125 9.10 14.69 18.01
C GLU A 125 8.87 15.20 16.58
N ILE A 126 8.29 14.41 15.70
CA ILE A 126 7.95 14.81 14.32
C ILE A 126 7.01 16.02 14.32
N LEU A 127 5.95 16.00 15.15
CA LEU A 127 4.99 17.12 15.21
C LEU A 127 5.66 18.40 15.70
N ARG A 128 6.51 18.31 16.72
CA ARG A 128 7.28 19.46 17.21
C ARG A 128 8.22 20.03 16.13
N LEU A 129 8.95 19.18 15.45
CA LEU A 129 9.89 19.59 14.39
C LEU A 129 9.18 20.19 13.18
N ARG A 130 8.06 19.62 12.76
CA ARG A 130 7.23 20.18 11.67
C ARG A 130 6.70 21.56 12.01
N ARG A 131 6.30 21.80 13.27
CA ARG A 131 5.90 23.14 13.72
C ARG A 131 7.06 24.12 13.70
N GLU A 132 8.24 23.70 14.14
CA GLU A 132 9.46 24.51 14.10
C GLU A 132 9.85 24.88 12.67
N GLU A 133 9.86 23.90 11.74
CA GLU A 133 10.16 24.12 10.33
C GLU A 133 9.19 25.12 9.68
N ALA A 134 7.88 24.96 9.92
CA ALA A 134 6.88 25.86 9.39
C ALA A 134 7.09 27.29 9.88
N ALA A 135 7.37 27.49 11.17
CA ALA A 135 7.64 28.81 11.74
C ALA A 135 8.91 29.46 11.12
N LEU A 136 10.00 28.70 10.96
CA LEU A 136 11.21 29.18 10.31
C LEU A 136 10.97 29.60 8.85
N LEU A 137 10.07 28.94 8.15
CA LEU A 137 9.69 29.24 6.76
C LEU A 137 8.60 30.33 6.65
N GLY A 138 8.16 30.91 7.77
CA GLY A 138 7.17 32.00 7.80
C GLY A 138 5.72 31.56 7.70
N PHE A 139 5.40 30.30 7.99
CA PHE A 139 4.03 29.77 8.04
C PHE A 139 3.53 29.68 9.48
N ALA A 140 2.22 29.84 9.67
CA ALA A 140 1.59 29.71 10.98
C ALA A 140 1.68 28.28 11.54
N ASP A 141 1.57 27.29 10.65
CA ASP A 141 1.67 25.88 10.99
C ASP A 141 2.13 25.02 9.79
N TYR A 142 2.33 23.72 10.05
CA TYR A 142 2.76 22.77 9.03
C TYR A 142 1.68 22.53 7.95
N ALA A 143 0.38 22.69 8.25
CA ALA A 143 -0.67 22.52 7.26
C ALA A 143 -0.61 23.61 6.19
N GLU A 144 -0.38 24.87 6.58
CA GLU A 144 -0.15 25.96 5.64
C GLU A 144 1.11 25.73 4.79
N SER A 145 2.23 25.38 5.43
CA SER A 145 3.46 25.03 4.71
C SER A 145 3.24 23.91 3.71
N SER A 146 2.49 22.86 4.11
CA SER A 146 2.15 21.73 3.25
C SER A 146 1.26 22.11 2.06
N LEU A 147 0.35 23.06 2.23
CA LEU A 147 -0.54 23.55 1.17
C LEU A 147 0.17 24.49 0.19
N ALA A 148 1.28 25.10 0.57
CA ALA A 148 1.98 26.06 -0.25
C ALA A 148 2.26 25.60 -1.71
N THR A 149 2.37 24.31 -1.97
CA THR A 149 2.59 23.72 -3.31
C THR A 149 1.38 22.95 -3.84
N LYS A 150 0.23 23.03 -3.18
CA LYS A 150 -0.99 22.28 -3.53
C LYS A 150 -2.06 23.20 -4.13
N MET A 151 -3.20 22.63 -4.48
CA MET A 151 -4.31 23.36 -5.14
C MET A 151 -5.21 24.11 -4.16
N ALA A 152 -5.36 23.62 -2.92
CA ALA A 152 -6.14 24.31 -1.89
C ALA A 152 -5.34 25.48 -1.30
N ASP A 153 -5.98 26.60 -1.09
CA ASP A 153 -5.32 27.82 -0.63
C ASP A 153 -5.09 27.82 0.89
N THR A 154 -6.03 27.29 1.67
CA THR A 154 -5.97 27.35 3.14
C THR A 154 -6.36 26.02 3.79
N PRO A 155 -5.82 25.71 5.01
CA PRO A 155 -6.28 24.59 5.81
C PRO A 155 -7.78 24.64 6.15
N ALA A 156 -8.33 25.83 6.34
CA ALA A 156 -9.75 26.05 6.61
C ALA A 156 -10.65 25.58 5.44
N GLU A 157 -10.24 25.86 4.21
CA GLU A 157 -10.93 25.37 3.00
C GLU A 157 -10.96 23.84 2.94
N VAL A 158 -9.81 23.21 3.19
CA VAL A 158 -9.71 21.73 3.21
C VAL A 158 -10.60 21.14 4.30
N ILE A 159 -10.58 21.71 5.50
CA ILE A 159 -11.42 21.25 6.62
C ILE A 159 -12.91 21.43 6.31
N ALA A 160 -13.31 22.56 5.74
CA ALA A 160 -14.69 22.83 5.36
C ALA A 160 -15.18 21.80 4.31
N PHE A 161 -14.37 21.54 3.28
CA PHE A 161 -14.67 20.54 2.27
C PHE A 161 -14.82 19.12 2.87
N LEU A 162 -13.90 18.71 3.72
CA LEU A 162 -13.96 17.39 4.37
C LEU A 162 -15.16 17.26 5.30
N ARG A 163 -15.52 18.33 6.04
CA ARG A 163 -16.71 18.34 6.91
C ARG A 163 -18.01 18.27 6.11
N ASP A 164 -18.10 18.97 4.97
CA ASP A 164 -19.25 18.86 4.08
C ASP A 164 -19.40 17.43 3.55
N LEU A 165 -18.32 16.82 3.05
CA LEU A 165 -18.34 15.42 2.62
C LEU A 165 -18.78 14.49 3.76
N ALA A 166 -18.21 14.64 4.96
CA ALA A 166 -18.54 13.82 6.12
C ALA A 166 -20.03 13.97 6.50
N SER A 167 -20.57 15.19 6.51
CA SER A 167 -21.97 15.44 6.83
C SER A 167 -22.93 14.77 5.85
N ARG A 168 -22.59 14.75 4.56
CA ARG A 168 -23.37 14.09 3.50
C ARG A 168 -23.25 12.57 3.54
N ALA A 169 -22.05 12.04 3.81
CA ALA A 169 -21.80 10.60 3.82
C ALA A 169 -22.32 9.90 5.09
N LYS A 170 -22.29 10.59 6.25
CA LYS A 170 -22.61 9.99 7.55
C LYS A 170 -23.98 9.32 7.61
N PRO A 171 -25.09 9.90 7.14
CA PRO A 171 -26.41 9.26 7.21
C PRO A 171 -26.47 7.93 6.43
N PHE A 172 -25.75 7.83 5.31
CA PHE A 172 -25.66 6.60 4.53
C PHE A 172 -24.83 5.54 5.26
N ALA A 173 -23.68 5.93 5.82
CA ALA A 173 -22.85 5.03 6.59
C ALA A 173 -23.57 4.50 7.85
N GLU A 174 -24.36 5.34 8.53
CA GLU A 174 -25.19 4.92 9.68
C GLU A 174 -26.25 3.90 9.27
N LYS A 175 -26.92 4.11 8.11
CA LYS A 175 -27.89 3.18 7.55
C LYS A 175 -27.24 1.85 7.18
N ASP A 176 -26.09 1.88 6.50
CA ASP A 176 -25.36 0.68 6.09
C ASP A 176 -24.87 -0.10 7.31
N MET A 177 -24.38 0.60 8.32
CA MET A 177 -23.92 -0.02 9.57
C MET A 177 -25.09 -0.62 10.38
N ALA A 178 -26.24 0.04 10.40
CA ALA A 178 -27.45 -0.51 11.05
C ALA A 178 -27.90 -1.82 10.34
N ALA A 179 -27.91 -1.82 9.00
CA ALA A 179 -28.27 -3.01 8.23
C ALA A 179 -27.26 -4.16 8.45
N LEU A 180 -25.97 -3.83 8.55
CA LEU A 180 -24.93 -4.82 8.82
C LEU A 180 -25.07 -5.44 10.21
N ARG A 181 -25.33 -4.62 11.25
CA ARG A 181 -25.54 -5.11 12.60
C ARG A 181 -26.78 -5.98 12.73
N ALA A 182 -27.90 -5.60 12.09
CA ALA A 182 -29.09 -6.43 12.05
C ALA A 182 -28.79 -7.79 11.42
N PHE A 183 -28.16 -7.82 10.25
CA PHE A 183 -27.76 -9.06 9.59
C PHE A 183 -26.82 -9.91 10.46
N ALA A 184 -25.86 -9.30 11.14
CA ALA A 184 -24.92 -10.00 12.02
C ALA A 184 -25.63 -10.64 13.22
N ALA A 185 -26.61 -9.98 13.79
CA ALA A 185 -27.41 -10.51 14.89
C ALA A 185 -28.37 -11.62 14.44
N ASP A 186 -29.08 -11.39 13.32
CA ASP A 186 -30.17 -12.28 12.88
C ASP A 186 -29.66 -13.55 12.18
N GLU A 187 -28.55 -13.44 11.41
CA GLU A 187 -28.09 -14.52 10.53
C GLU A 187 -26.73 -15.14 10.94
N LEU A 188 -25.94 -14.43 11.77
CA LEU A 188 -24.59 -14.88 12.15
C LEU A 188 -24.44 -15.13 13.66
N ASP A 189 -25.49 -14.97 14.45
CA ASP A 189 -25.47 -15.09 15.91
C ASP A 189 -24.42 -14.14 16.58
N ILE A 190 -24.23 -12.94 15.99
CA ILE A 190 -23.30 -11.92 16.49
C ILE A 190 -24.11 -10.70 16.96
N ALA A 191 -24.70 -10.79 18.15
CA ALA A 191 -25.52 -9.72 18.71
C ALA A 191 -24.71 -8.45 19.07
N ASP A 192 -23.46 -8.61 19.52
CA ASP A 192 -22.52 -7.51 19.81
C ASP A 192 -21.37 -7.51 18.81
N MET A 193 -21.61 -6.92 17.65
CA MET A 193 -20.64 -6.84 16.57
C MET A 193 -19.47 -5.93 16.92
N GLN A 194 -18.29 -6.51 17.01
CA GLN A 194 -17.02 -5.84 17.29
C GLN A 194 -16.27 -5.46 16.00
N PRO A 195 -15.23 -4.62 16.06
CA PRO A 195 -14.44 -4.24 14.88
C PRO A 195 -13.88 -5.41 14.07
N TRP A 196 -13.51 -6.50 14.72
CA TRP A 196 -13.01 -7.73 14.06
C TRP A 196 -14.11 -8.56 13.38
N ASP A 197 -15.37 -8.26 13.62
CA ASP A 197 -16.51 -8.93 12.97
C ASP A 197 -16.95 -8.21 11.70
N GLN A 198 -16.59 -6.93 11.52
CA GLN A 198 -17.12 -6.09 10.45
C GLN A 198 -16.81 -6.63 9.05
N ALA A 199 -15.57 -7.03 8.80
CA ALA A 199 -15.17 -7.55 7.48
C ALA A 199 -15.85 -8.89 7.19
N TYR A 200 -15.96 -9.76 8.18
CA TYR A 200 -16.64 -11.05 8.10
C TYR A 200 -18.14 -10.88 7.83
N ALA A 201 -18.83 -10.08 8.63
CA ALA A 201 -20.25 -9.82 8.46
C ALA A 201 -20.56 -9.16 7.10
N SER A 202 -19.72 -8.22 6.66
CA SER A 202 -19.86 -7.55 5.35
C SER A 202 -19.73 -8.54 4.20
N GLU A 203 -18.81 -9.50 4.28
CA GLU A 203 -18.65 -10.54 3.26
C GLU A 203 -19.85 -11.48 3.21
N LYS A 204 -20.32 -11.94 4.38
CA LYS A 204 -21.51 -12.79 4.48
C LYS A 204 -22.79 -12.08 3.97
N LEU A 205 -22.96 -10.80 4.34
CA LEU A 205 -24.08 -9.99 3.85
C LEU A 205 -24.04 -9.81 2.32
N ARG A 206 -22.84 -9.59 1.76
CA ARG A 206 -22.65 -9.47 0.31
C ARG A 206 -23.03 -10.77 -0.39
N GLN A 207 -22.59 -11.91 0.12
CA GLN A 207 -22.92 -13.21 -0.42
C GLN A 207 -24.44 -13.48 -0.34
N ALA A 208 -25.08 -13.16 0.79
CA ALA A 208 -26.53 -13.33 0.98
C ALA A 208 -27.35 -12.44 0.03
N ARG A 209 -26.95 -11.19 -0.19
CA ARG A 209 -27.69 -10.23 -1.02
C ARG A 209 -27.50 -10.42 -2.52
N TYR A 210 -26.29 -10.76 -2.94
CA TYR A 210 -25.92 -10.70 -4.36
C TYR A 210 -25.55 -12.05 -4.95
N SER A 211 -25.53 -13.12 -4.16
CA SER A 211 -25.07 -14.46 -4.57
C SER A 211 -23.70 -14.40 -5.27
N TYR A 212 -22.84 -13.48 -4.80
CA TYR A 212 -21.56 -13.11 -5.39
C TYR A 212 -20.41 -13.43 -4.43
N SER A 213 -19.41 -14.11 -4.93
CA SER A 213 -18.19 -14.42 -4.19
C SER A 213 -16.96 -13.88 -4.91
N ASP A 214 -16.13 -13.08 -4.22
CA ASP A 214 -14.82 -12.69 -4.74
C ASP A 214 -13.93 -13.90 -5.04
N GLN A 215 -14.14 -15.02 -4.37
CA GLN A 215 -13.40 -16.26 -4.58
C GLN A 215 -13.73 -16.91 -5.94
N GLU A 216 -14.98 -16.82 -6.38
CA GLU A 216 -15.40 -17.30 -7.68
C GLU A 216 -14.86 -16.38 -8.78
N VAL A 217 -15.05 -15.09 -8.62
CA VAL A 217 -14.68 -14.09 -9.64
C VAL A 217 -13.17 -14.01 -9.85
N LYS A 218 -12.36 -14.08 -8.78
CA LYS A 218 -10.89 -13.98 -8.90
C LYS A 218 -10.25 -15.09 -9.76
N GLN A 219 -10.95 -16.23 -9.93
CA GLN A 219 -10.45 -17.33 -10.78
C GLN A 219 -10.27 -16.89 -12.23
N TYR A 220 -11.05 -15.90 -12.70
CA TYR A 220 -10.93 -15.34 -14.03
C TYR A 220 -9.80 -14.32 -14.15
N PHE A 221 -9.30 -13.80 -13.03
CA PHE A 221 -8.27 -12.78 -12.97
C PHE A 221 -6.92 -13.35 -12.54
N THR A 222 -6.42 -14.30 -13.29
CA THR A 222 -5.04 -14.79 -13.06
C THR A 222 -4.03 -13.71 -13.44
N GLU A 223 -2.87 -13.68 -12.78
CA GLU A 223 -1.82 -12.69 -13.07
C GLU A 223 -1.48 -12.65 -14.55
N PRO A 224 -1.22 -13.79 -15.26
CA PRO A 224 -0.93 -13.75 -16.68
C PRO A 224 -2.06 -13.16 -17.54
N THR A 225 -3.32 -13.48 -17.21
CA THR A 225 -4.50 -12.96 -17.93
C THR A 225 -4.62 -11.44 -17.76
N VAL A 226 -4.44 -10.96 -16.52
CA VAL A 226 -4.54 -9.52 -16.20
C VAL A 226 -3.42 -8.74 -16.88
N PHE A 227 -2.19 -9.23 -16.82
CA PHE A 227 -1.05 -8.55 -17.47
C PHE A 227 -1.19 -8.55 -19.00
N SER A 228 -1.58 -9.66 -19.61
CA SER A 228 -1.85 -9.72 -21.04
C SER A 228 -2.93 -8.72 -21.47
N GLY A 229 -4.03 -8.64 -20.70
CA GLY A 229 -5.10 -7.67 -20.94
C GLY A 229 -4.66 -6.22 -20.78
N LEU A 230 -3.87 -5.92 -19.73
CA LEU A 230 -3.30 -4.60 -19.47
C LEU A 230 -2.38 -4.16 -20.60
N PHE A 231 -1.47 -5.05 -21.04
CA PHE A 231 -0.54 -4.75 -22.11
C PHE A 231 -1.28 -4.51 -23.42
N LYS A 232 -2.22 -5.39 -23.79
CA LYS A 232 -3.06 -5.20 -24.97
C LYS A 232 -3.80 -3.85 -24.98
N LEU A 233 -4.35 -3.46 -23.82
CA LEU A 233 -5.02 -2.16 -23.65
C LEU A 233 -4.03 -1.00 -23.87
N ALA A 234 -2.88 -1.03 -23.22
CA ALA A 234 -1.85 0.00 -23.35
C ALA A 234 -1.30 0.08 -24.79
N GLU A 235 -1.05 -1.06 -25.42
CA GLU A 235 -0.59 -1.17 -26.81
C GLU A 235 -1.60 -0.54 -27.78
N THR A 236 -2.89 -0.85 -27.58
CA THR A 236 -3.99 -0.29 -28.39
C THR A 236 -4.14 1.22 -28.24
N LEU A 237 -4.05 1.73 -26.99
CA LEU A 237 -4.25 3.14 -26.71
C LEU A 237 -3.07 4.03 -27.12
N TYR A 238 -1.85 3.51 -27.03
CA TYR A 238 -0.63 4.32 -27.15
C TYR A 238 0.23 3.98 -28.37
N GLY A 239 -0.15 2.98 -29.16
CA GLY A 239 0.63 2.54 -30.33
C GLY A 239 2.04 2.08 -29.92
N ILE A 240 2.13 1.34 -28.83
CA ILE A 240 3.37 0.77 -28.31
C ILE A 240 3.30 -0.75 -28.30
N ARG A 241 4.41 -1.42 -28.06
CA ARG A 241 4.48 -2.86 -27.77
C ARG A 241 5.19 -3.07 -26.44
N ILE A 242 4.66 -3.96 -25.59
CA ILE A 242 5.28 -4.33 -24.31
C ILE A 242 5.75 -5.78 -24.42
N ARG A 243 7.04 -6.02 -24.18
CA ARG A 243 7.62 -7.36 -24.26
C ARG A 243 8.41 -7.69 -22.99
N PRO A 244 8.40 -8.96 -22.55
CA PRO A 244 9.30 -9.40 -21.49
C PRO A 244 10.75 -9.29 -21.96
N ALA A 245 11.64 -8.91 -21.05
CA ALA A 245 13.07 -8.82 -21.29
C ALA A 245 13.85 -9.26 -20.05
N THR A 246 15.17 -9.35 -20.15
CA THR A 246 16.04 -9.75 -19.05
C THR A 246 16.82 -8.56 -18.52
N ALA A 247 16.84 -8.41 -17.20
CA ALA A 247 17.66 -7.43 -16.50
C ALA A 247 18.12 -8.00 -15.15
N SER A 248 19.05 -7.32 -14.49
CA SER A 248 19.39 -7.64 -13.10
C SER A 248 18.22 -7.32 -12.21
N VAL A 249 17.80 -8.27 -11.38
CA VAL A 249 16.67 -8.15 -10.47
C VAL A 249 17.09 -8.45 -9.03
N TRP A 250 16.42 -7.86 -8.05
CA TRP A 250 16.72 -8.04 -6.62
C TRP A 250 16.00 -9.24 -5.99
N HIS A 251 15.06 -9.85 -6.72
CA HIS A 251 14.33 -11.04 -6.31
C HIS A 251 13.85 -11.83 -7.52
N SER A 252 13.81 -13.15 -7.42
CA SER A 252 13.42 -14.05 -8.52
C SER A 252 12.01 -13.82 -9.09
N ASP A 253 11.10 -13.28 -8.29
CA ASP A 253 9.72 -13.01 -8.69
C ASP A 253 9.55 -11.70 -9.45
N VAL A 254 10.58 -10.87 -9.49
CA VAL A 254 10.55 -9.59 -10.20
C VAL A 254 10.66 -9.83 -11.69
N LYS A 255 9.71 -9.27 -12.44
CA LYS A 255 9.66 -9.33 -13.90
C LYS A 255 10.14 -8.01 -14.48
N TYR A 256 10.83 -8.07 -15.62
CA TYR A 256 11.29 -6.88 -16.35
C TYR A 256 10.67 -6.85 -17.73
N PHE A 257 10.23 -5.67 -18.15
CA PHE A 257 9.57 -5.44 -19.43
C PHE A 257 10.16 -4.23 -20.13
N GLU A 258 10.25 -4.33 -21.46
CA GLU A 258 10.57 -3.23 -22.35
C GLU A 258 9.31 -2.72 -23.03
N VAL A 259 9.23 -1.41 -23.18
CA VAL A 259 8.19 -0.70 -23.93
C VAL A 259 8.83 -0.22 -25.23
N CYS A 260 8.31 -0.67 -26.37
CA CYS A 260 8.86 -0.38 -27.68
C CYS A 260 7.86 0.41 -28.53
N ARG A 261 8.39 1.25 -29.40
CA ARG A 261 7.67 1.86 -30.52
C ARG A 261 8.49 1.64 -31.78
N ASP A 262 7.88 1.10 -32.83
CA ASP A 262 8.56 0.78 -34.08
C ASP A 262 9.86 -0.01 -33.86
N ASP A 263 9.82 -1.01 -32.96
CA ASP A 263 10.93 -1.86 -32.52
C ASP A 263 12.04 -1.16 -31.71
N GLU A 264 11.99 0.16 -31.53
CA GLU A 264 12.91 0.90 -30.65
C GLU A 264 12.42 0.85 -29.19
N VAL A 265 13.32 0.56 -28.24
CA VAL A 265 13.02 0.61 -26.81
C VAL A 265 12.95 2.06 -26.33
N ILE A 266 11.75 2.51 -25.99
CA ILE A 266 11.48 3.87 -25.53
C ILE A 266 11.37 4.02 -24.01
N ALA A 267 11.11 2.91 -23.29
CA ALA A 267 11.03 2.84 -21.85
C ALA A 267 11.17 1.41 -21.35
N SER A 268 11.35 1.24 -20.05
CA SER A 268 11.30 -0.09 -19.41
C SER A 268 10.73 0.01 -18.00
N PHE A 269 10.31 -1.13 -17.46
CA PHE A 269 9.85 -1.17 -16.07
C PHE A 269 10.03 -2.54 -15.42
N TYR A 270 10.20 -2.51 -14.11
CA TYR A 270 10.17 -3.68 -13.26
C TYR A 270 8.78 -3.86 -12.65
N ALA A 271 8.31 -5.09 -12.61
CA ALA A 271 7.06 -5.46 -11.94
C ALA A 271 7.38 -6.38 -10.75
N ASP A 272 7.32 -5.81 -9.54
CA ASP A 272 7.49 -6.51 -8.27
C ASP A 272 6.12 -6.69 -7.61
N LEU A 273 5.46 -7.82 -7.88
CA LEU A 273 4.03 -7.97 -7.69
C LEU A 273 3.64 -8.56 -6.34
N TYR A 274 4.48 -9.40 -5.74
CA TYR A 274 4.06 -10.25 -4.63
C TYR A 274 4.54 -9.74 -3.28
N ALA A 275 3.71 -9.96 -2.25
CA ALA A 275 4.08 -9.72 -0.87
C ALA A 275 5.15 -10.73 -0.43
N ARG A 276 6.13 -10.26 0.34
CA ARG A 276 7.15 -11.09 0.99
C ARG A 276 7.73 -10.39 2.21
N GLU A 277 8.44 -11.14 3.02
CA GLU A 277 9.18 -10.60 4.16
C GLU A 277 10.18 -9.52 3.72
N GLY A 278 10.31 -8.46 4.52
CA GLY A 278 11.18 -7.32 4.21
C GLY A 278 10.64 -6.36 3.15
N LYS A 279 9.53 -6.67 2.49
CA LYS A 279 8.93 -5.78 1.49
C LYS A 279 7.88 -4.86 2.12
N ARG A 280 7.99 -3.56 1.84
CA ARG A 280 7.00 -2.56 2.27
C ARG A 280 5.62 -2.87 1.66
N SER A 281 4.59 -2.81 2.49
CA SER A 281 3.21 -3.03 2.08
C SER A 281 2.66 -1.89 1.22
N GLY A 282 1.56 -2.14 0.50
CA GLY A 282 0.91 -1.18 -0.38
C GLY A 282 1.14 -1.49 -1.87
N ALA A 283 0.74 -0.57 -2.72
CA ALA A 283 1.03 -0.61 -4.16
C ALA A 283 1.43 0.81 -4.59
N TRP A 284 2.54 0.91 -5.32
CA TRP A 284 3.07 2.19 -5.76
C TRP A 284 3.87 2.04 -7.05
N MET A 285 4.07 3.15 -7.70
CA MET A 285 5.02 3.30 -8.79
C MET A 285 6.10 4.31 -8.39
N ASP A 286 7.31 4.06 -8.84
CA ASP A 286 8.42 4.99 -8.70
C ASP A 286 9.26 4.97 -9.98
N ALA A 287 10.07 6.01 -10.17
CA ALA A 287 10.96 6.12 -11.31
C ALA A 287 12.42 5.91 -10.86
N ASP A 288 13.11 4.94 -11.48
CA ASP A 288 14.56 4.81 -11.34
C ASP A 288 15.27 5.91 -12.12
N ARG A 289 14.87 6.07 -13.38
CA ARG A 289 15.40 7.08 -14.30
C ARG A 289 14.27 7.77 -15.03
N THR A 290 14.41 9.06 -15.21
CA THR A 290 13.53 9.86 -16.07
C THR A 290 14.10 9.98 -17.47
N ARG A 291 13.24 10.25 -18.45
CA ARG A 291 13.69 10.52 -19.82
C ARG A 291 14.40 11.88 -19.86
N CYS A 292 15.65 11.88 -20.24
CA CYS A 292 16.43 13.11 -20.42
C CYS A 292 17.53 12.89 -21.49
N VAL A 293 18.10 13.97 -21.98
CA VAL A 293 19.30 13.94 -22.83
C VAL A 293 20.49 14.40 -21.97
N MET A 294 21.49 13.54 -21.85
CA MET A 294 22.74 13.83 -21.14
C MET A 294 23.89 13.62 -22.12
N ASP A 295 24.69 14.65 -22.32
CA ASP A 295 25.85 14.65 -23.21
C ASP A 295 25.51 14.21 -24.66
N GLY A 296 24.33 14.60 -25.15
CA GLY A 296 23.83 14.23 -26.48
C GLY A 296 23.24 12.81 -26.58
N VAL A 297 23.28 12.03 -25.52
CA VAL A 297 22.71 10.66 -25.45
C VAL A 297 21.35 10.67 -24.80
N LEU A 298 20.38 10.05 -25.45
CA LEU A 298 19.04 9.87 -24.89
C LEU A 298 19.05 8.79 -23.81
N GLN A 299 18.74 9.18 -22.57
CA GLN A 299 18.43 8.24 -21.50
C GLN A 299 16.94 7.87 -21.54
N THR A 300 16.64 6.59 -21.73
CA THR A 300 15.28 6.06 -21.65
C THR A 300 14.81 5.92 -20.20
N PRO A 301 13.54 6.19 -19.90
CA PRO A 301 13.00 6.08 -18.53
C PRO A 301 12.89 4.62 -18.10
N VAL A 302 13.10 4.40 -16.80
CA VAL A 302 12.88 3.13 -16.12
C VAL A 302 11.99 3.37 -14.91
N ALA A 303 10.96 2.55 -14.75
CA ALA A 303 10.01 2.66 -13.65
C ALA A 303 9.91 1.35 -12.84
N TYR A 304 9.40 1.47 -11.62
CA TYR A 304 9.02 0.35 -10.78
C TYR A 304 7.51 0.32 -10.61
N LEU A 305 6.90 -0.83 -10.86
CA LEU A 305 5.52 -1.16 -10.46
C LEU A 305 5.61 -2.14 -9.30
N VAL A 306 5.29 -1.67 -8.09
CA VAL A 306 5.39 -2.47 -6.87
C VAL A 306 4.00 -2.72 -6.33
N CYS A 307 3.66 -4.00 -6.09
CA CYS A 307 2.41 -4.45 -5.50
C CYS A 307 2.67 -5.42 -4.35
N ASN A 308 1.62 -5.87 -3.68
CA ASN A 308 1.69 -6.84 -2.59
C ASN A 308 0.53 -7.86 -2.71
N PHE A 309 0.45 -8.53 -3.85
CA PHE A 309 -0.51 -9.59 -4.09
C PHE A 309 -0.10 -10.90 -3.41
N ALA A 310 -1.06 -11.81 -3.24
CA ALA A 310 -0.75 -13.18 -2.86
C ALA A 310 0.00 -13.88 -4.00
N GLN A 311 1.03 -14.65 -3.65
CA GLN A 311 1.70 -15.54 -4.61
C GLN A 311 0.80 -16.70 -5.01
N GLY A 312 1.02 -17.23 -6.20
CA GLY A 312 0.50 -18.53 -6.59
C GLY A 312 1.14 -19.65 -5.77
N VAL A 313 0.37 -20.66 -5.45
CA VAL A 313 0.85 -21.85 -4.71
C VAL A 313 0.50 -23.14 -5.46
N ASN A 314 1.28 -24.19 -5.22
CA ASN A 314 1.04 -25.51 -5.82
C ASN A 314 0.92 -25.47 -7.37
N SER A 315 1.79 -24.75 -8.04
CA SER A 315 1.80 -24.57 -9.51
C SER A 315 0.56 -23.87 -10.08
N ARG A 316 -0.32 -23.33 -9.24
CA ARG A 316 -1.44 -22.47 -9.67
C ARG A 316 -0.94 -21.03 -9.77
N PRO A 317 -1.30 -20.28 -10.85
CA PRO A 317 -0.94 -18.88 -10.97
C PRO A 317 -1.57 -18.06 -9.85
N ALA A 318 -0.93 -16.93 -9.50
CA ALA A 318 -1.53 -15.96 -8.61
C ALA A 318 -2.85 -15.45 -9.20
N THR A 319 -3.86 -15.26 -8.34
CA THR A 319 -5.16 -14.69 -8.71
C THR A 319 -5.36 -13.35 -8.04
N LEU A 320 -5.99 -12.43 -8.75
CA LEU A 320 -6.22 -11.07 -8.30
C LEU A 320 -7.71 -10.86 -7.99
N THR A 321 -8.02 -10.25 -6.86
CA THR A 321 -9.40 -9.84 -6.57
C THR A 321 -9.80 -8.65 -7.45
N HIS A 322 -11.08 -8.44 -7.68
CA HIS A 322 -11.58 -7.28 -8.39
C HIS A 322 -11.06 -5.95 -7.78
N ASN A 323 -10.95 -5.89 -6.46
CA ASN A 323 -10.40 -4.73 -5.74
C ASN A 323 -8.88 -4.54 -5.91
N ALA A 324 -8.17 -5.56 -6.39
CA ALA A 324 -6.74 -5.46 -6.68
C ALA A 324 -6.45 -4.87 -8.07
N LEU A 325 -7.37 -5.05 -9.03
CA LEU A 325 -7.20 -4.60 -10.42
C LEU A 325 -6.98 -3.09 -10.56
N PRO A 326 -7.72 -2.18 -9.89
CA PRO A 326 -7.48 -0.74 -9.99
C PRO A 326 -6.11 -0.29 -9.46
N ARG A 327 -5.43 -1.13 -8.69
CA ARG A 327 -4.08 -0.87 -8.16
C ARG A 327 -2.98 -1.08 -9.20
N ILE A 328 -3.28 -1.85 -10.25
CA ILE A 328 -2.43 -1.99 -11.44
C ILE A 328 -2.88 -0.90 -12.42
N ARG A 329 -2.58 0.35 -12.13
CA ARG A 329 -2.90 1.44 -13.06
C ARG A 329 -1.98 1.35 -14.28
N PRO A 330 -2.51 1.58 -15.50
CA PRO A 330 -1.65 1.72 -16.65
C PRO A 330 -0.62 2.82 -16.41
N LEU A 331 0.63 2.54 -16.74
CA LEU A 331 1.71 3.51 -16.71
C LEU A 331 1.27 4.74 -17.53
N PRO A 332 1.35 5.97 -16.99
CA PRO A 332 1.13 7.13 -17.83
C PRO A 332 2.14 7.10 -18.97
N PRO A 333 1.72 7.42 -20.21
CA PRO A 333 2.65 7.51 -21.33
C PRO A 333 3.77 8.50 -20.96
N PRO A 334 5.00 8.30 -21.45
CA PRO A 334 6.02 9.32 -21.32
C PRO A 334 5.47 10.61 -21.93
N SER A 335 5.37 11.67 -21.12
CA SER A 335 4.80 12.93 -21.59
C SER A 335 5.62 13.43 -22.77
N PRO A 336 5.01 13.80 -23.90
CA PRO A 336 5.72 14.31 -25.08
C PRO A 336 6.36 15.69 -24.82
N HIS A 337 6.00 16.34 -23.73
CA HIS A 337 6.55 17.63 -23.32
C HIS A 337 7.13 17.48 -21.93
N GLY A 338 8.46 17.59 -21.84
CA GLY A 338 9.18 17.76 -20.58
C GLY A 338 8.71 19.01 -19.85
N SER A 339 7.60 18.90 -19.11
CA SER A 339 7.34 19.84 -18.02
C SER A 339 8.18 19.39 -16.85
N ASP A 340 9.28 20.07 -16.71
CA ASP A 340 10.16 20.13 -15.57
C ASP A 340 9.35 20.32 -14.27
N ARG A 341 8.99 19.22 -13.62
CA ARG A 341 8.59 19.20 -12.22
C ARG A 341 9.58 18.33 -11.49
N GLY A 342 10.71 18.97 -11.15
CA GLY A 342 11.72 18.42 -10.28
C GLY A 342 11.11 17.88 -8.99
N ARG A 343 10.83 16.59 -8.94
CA ARG A 343 10.70 15.89 -7.67
C ARG A 343 12.11 15.60 -7.18
N ARG A 344 12.45 16.22 -6.07
CA ARG A 344 13.67 15.94 -5.34
C ARG A 344 13.70 14.43 -5.01
N LEU A 345 14.59 13.73 -5.65
CA LEU A 345 15.09 12.46 -5.18
C LEU A 345 15.90 12.75 -3.92
N GLY A 346 15.33 12.41 -2.77
CA GLY A 346 16.14 12.22 -1.58
C GLY A 346 17.09 11.07 -1.90
N HIS A 347 18.38 11.37 -1.94
CA HIS A 347 19.42 10.38 -2.02
C HIS A 347 19.26 9.38 -0.88
N GLN A 348 18.91 8.17 -1.22
CA GLN A 348 19.29 7.00 -0.43
C GLN A 348 20.09 6.07 -1.32
N ARG A 349 21.41 6.32 -1.34
CA ARG A 349 22.39 5.28 -1.63
C ARG A 349 22.89 4.73 -0.29
N ARG A 350 22.67 3.49 -0.08
CA ARG A 350 23.24 2.34 0.63
C ARG A 350 22.22 1.59 1.42
#